data_bb410b47541a9a5709e89892036527eb
#
_entry.id   bb410b47541a9a5709e89892036527eb
#
_cell.length_a   1.000
_cell.length_b   1.000
_cell.length_c   1.000
_cell.angle_alpha   90.00
_cell.angle_beta   90.00
_cell.angle_gamma   90.00
#
_symmetry.space_group_name_H-M   'P 1'
#
loop_
_entity.id
_entity.type
_entity.pdbx_description
1 polymer ?
#
loop_
_entity_poly.entity_id
_entity_poly.type
_entity_poly.pdbx_seq_one_letter_code
_entity_poly.pdbx_strand_id
1 'polypeptide(L)'
;MLAGGCLCGAVRYQAAAAPFHETVCHCADCRRAVGASAVAWFTVPLSAFRWMAGTPAAFQSSPGVMRRFCAVCGTSLTYEGALGEVDVTTCSLDDPAAVPPRDHTHTAAQLPWDIIGDGLPAYPQGRPAPAEA
;
A
#
# COMPACT_ATOMS: atom_id res chain seq x y z
N MET A 1 -6.46 11.69 11.69
CA MET A 1 -5.22 10.91 11.80
C MET A 1 -5.52 9.44 11.58
N LEU A 2 -4.75 8.80 10.72
CA LEU A 2 -4.87 7.37 10.46
C LEU A 2 -3.91 6.59 11.36
N ALA A 3 -4.34 5.46 11.88
CA ALA A 3 -3.52 4.58 12.70
C ALA A 3 -3.69 3.13 12.28
N GLY A 4 -2.63 2.36 12.40
CA GLY A 4 -2.66 0.94 12.07
C GLY A 4 -1.42 0.21 12.57
N GLY A 5 -1.27 -1.02 12.14
CA GLY A 5 -0.15 -1.85 12.52
C GLY A 5 -0.28 -3.29 12.06
N CYS A 6 0.61 -4.13 12.55
CA CYS A 6 0.67 -5.54 12.18
C CYS A 6 -0.33 -6.40 12.97
N LEU A 7 -0.52 -7.62 12.50
CA LEU A 7 -1.44 -8.57 13.10
C LEU A 7 -1.12 -8.86 14.58
N CYS A 8 0.15 -9.01 14.94
CA CYS A 8 0.53 -9.31 16.32
C CYS A 8 0.57 -8.07 17.23
N GLY A 9 0.46 -6.87 16.67
CA GLY A 9 0.49 -5.61 17.41
C GLY A 9 1.88 -5.09 17.79
N ALA A 10 2.94 -5.81 17.44
CA ALA A 10 4.31 -5.39 17.80
C ALA A 10 4.74 -4.12 17.07
N VAL A 11 4.26 -3.90 15.83
CA VAL A 11 4.55 -2.72 15.01
C VAL A 11 3.30 -1.89 14.86
N ARG A 12 3.41 -0.59 15.22
CA ARG A 12 2.31 0.37 15.10
C ARG A 12 2.79 1.61 14.37
N TYR A 13 1.89 2.25 13.61
CA TYR A 13 2.18 3.49 12.90
C TYR A 13 1.00 4.46 12.96
N GLN A 14 1.31 5.71 12.65
CA GLN A 14 0.32 6.78 12.43
C GLN A 14 0.67 7.55 11.16
N ALA A 15 -0.36 8.05 10.48
CA ALA A 15 -0.24 8.94 9.34
C ALA A 15 -1.11 10.16 9.56
N ALA A 16 -0.51 11.36 9.46
CA ALA A 16 -1.12 12.63 9.87
C ALA A 16 -1.65 13.48 8.71
N ALA A 17 -1.48 13.01 7.45
CA ALA A 17 -1.97 13.72 6.27
C ALA A 17 -3.15 12.98 5.65
N ALA A 18 -3.94 13.71 4.83
CA ALA A 18 -4.94 13.08 3.98
C ALA A 18 -4.27 12.12 3.00
N PRO A 19 -4.76 10.88 2.86
CA PRO A 19 -4.19 9.93 1.92
C PRO A 19 -4.49 10.34 0.48
N PHE A 20 -3.62 9.92 -0.42
CA PHE A 20 -3.81 10.03 -1.86
C PHE A 20 -3.35 8.74 -2.54
N HIS A 21 -3.59 8.61 -3.85
CA HIS A 21 -3.29 7.40 -4.62
C HIS A 21 -3.85 6.12 -3.96
N GLU A 22 -5.09 6.19 -3.49
CA GLU A 22 -5.79 5.05 -2.92
C GLU A 22 -6.13 4.07 -4.06
N THR A 23 -5.39 2.97 -4.15
CA THR A 23 -5.49 2.04 -5.27
C THR A 23 -5.44 0.59 -4.81
N VAL A 24 -5.96 -0.30 -5.64
CA VAL A 24 -5.71 -1.74 -5.54
C VAL A 24 -4.68 -2.11 -6.62
N CYS A 25 -3.50 -2.51 -6.20
CA CYS A 25 -2.39 -2.85 -7.10
C CYS A 25 -2.39 -4.35 -7.41
N HIS A 26 -2.38 -4.68 -8.70
CA HIS A 26 -2.39 -6.07 -9.19
C HIS A 26 -1.01 -6.55 -9.66
N CYS A 27 0.07 -5.79 -9.45
CA CYS A 27 1.39 -6.18 -9.93
C CYS A 27 1.91 -7.43 -9.23
N ALA A 28 2.79 -8.16 -9.91
CA ALA A 28 3.34 -9.42 -9.41
C ALA A 28 4.14 -9.23 -8.12
N ASP A 29 4.88 -8.14 -7.99
CA ASP A 29 5.68 -7.86 -6.80
C ASP A 29 4.81 -7.62 -5.57
N CYS A 30 3.74 -6.83 -5.70
CA CYS A 30 2.81 -6.58 -4.60
C CYS A 30 2.09 -7.87 -4.19
N ARG A 31 1.64 -8.67 -5.18
CA ARG A 31 1.02 -9.98 -4.90
C ARG A 31 1.94 -10.89 -4.10
N ARG A 32 3.20 -11.00 -4.52
CA ARG A 32 4.18 -11.88 -3.86
C ARG A 32 4.58 -11.35 -2.49
N ALA A 33 4.76 -10.04 -2.35
CA ALA A 33 5.14 -9.43 -1.08
C ALA A 33 4.09 -9.64 0.01
N VAL A 34 2.82 -9.64 -0.35
CA VAL A 34 1.70 -9.75 0.59
C VAL A 34 1.10 -11.15 0.62
N GLY A 35 1.21 -11.92 -0.47
CA GLY A 35 0.55 -13.22 -0.60
C GLY A 35 -0.95 -13.08 -0.84
N ALA A 36 -1.36 -12.09 -1.64
CA ALA A 36 -2.75 -11.82 -1.99
C ALA A 36 -2.90 -11.63 -3.49
N SER A 37 -4.13 -11.77 -4.01
CA SER A 37 -4.40 -11.58 -5.44
C SER A 37 -4.20 -10.14 -5.91
N ALA A 38 -4.38 -9.19 -5.01
CA ALA A 38 -4.15 -7.76 -5.21
C ALA A 38 -3.97 -7.10 -3.85
N VAL A 39 -3.39 -5.91 -3.81
CA VAL A 39 -3.07 -5.21 -2.57
C VAL A 39 -3.59 -3.79 -2.63
N ALA A 40 -4.41 -3.41 -1.65
CA ALA A 40 -4.85 -2.04 -1.48
C ALA A 40 -3.75 -1.22 -0.79
N TRP A 41 -3.43 -0.07 -1.38
CA TRP A 41 -2.44 0.87 -0.90
C TRP A 41 -3.02 2.27 -0.81
N PHE A 42 -2.58 3.05 0.14
CA PHE A 42 -2.71 4.51 0.12
C PHE A 42 -1.34 5.15 0.33
N THR A 43 -1.20 6.37 -0.14
CA THR A 43 0.05 7.11 -0.07
C THR A 43 -0.10 8.33 0.83
N VAL A 44 0.94 8.62 1.60
CA VAL A 44 1.08 9.88 2.33
C VAL A 44 2.52 10.39 2.15
N PRO A 45 2.78 11.69 2.34
CA PRO A 45 4.15 12.17 2.41
C PRO A 45 4.91 11.44 3.53
N LEU A 46 6.15 11.09 3.29
CA LEU A 46 6.97 10.41 4.30
C LEU A 46 7.08 11.23 5.59
N SER A 47 7.10 12.56 5.48
CA SER A 47 7.13 13.48 6.62
C SER A 47 5.88 13.41 7.51
N ALA A 48 4.78 12.87 6.98
CA ALA A 48 3.51 12.72 7.70
C ALA A 48 3.32 11.31 8.29
N PHE A 49 4.29 10.42 8.11
CA PHE A 49 4.24 9.05 8.57
C PHE A 49 5.17 8.83 9.76
N ARG A 50 4.72 8.08 10.77
CA ARG A 50 5.48 7.75 11.97
C ARG A 50 5.31 6.31 12.38
N TRP A 51 6.41 5.64 12.67
CA TRP A 51 6.40 4.41 13.45
C TRP A 51 6.19 4.76 14.93
N MET A 52 5.14 4.21 15.54
CA MET A 52 4.76 4.52 16.92
C MET A 52 5.23 3.46 17.90
N ALA A 53 5.39 2.22 17.47
CA ALA A 53 5.90 1.12 18.27
C ALA A 53 6.56 0.09 17.37
N GLY A 54 7.59 -0.56 17.90
CA GLY A 54 8.34 -1.61 17.22
C GLY A 54 9.23 -1.09 16.10
N THR A 55 10.06 -1.99 15.59
CA THR A 55 10.95 -1.74 14.45
C THR A 55 10.64 -2.77 13.38
N PRO A 56 10.04 -2.38 12.24
CA PRO A 56 9.78 -3.33 11.18
C PRO A 56 11.08 -3.81 10.54
N ALA A 57 11.05 -5.03 10.02
CA ALA A 57 12.10 -5.52 9.12
C ALA A 57 11.96 -4.81 7.77
N ALA A 58 13.05 -4.75 7.03
CA ALA A 58 13.10 -4.10 5.73
C ALA A 58 13.77 -5.00 4.69
N PHE A 59 13.22 -4.99 3.49
CA PHE A 59 13.73 -5.72 2.33
C PHE A 59 13.79 -4.79 1.13
N GLN A 60 14.96 -4.68 0.53
CA GLN A 60 15.13 -3.94 -0.72
C GLN A 60 14.64 -4.82 -1.87
N SER A 61 13.41 -4.58 -2.35
CA SER A 61 12.79 -5.40 -3.39
C SER A 61 13.27 -5.06 -4.79
N SER A 62 13.75 -3.84 -4.99
CA SER A 62 14.38 -3.37 -6.23
C SER A 62 15.24 -2.15 -5.94
N PRO A 63 16.10 -1.69 -6.88
CA PRO A 63 16.92 -0.50 -6.64
C PRO A 63 16.07 0.70 -6.20
N GLY A 64 16.41 1.30 -5.05
CA GLY A 64 15.70 2.45 -4.50
C GLY A 64 14.35 2.16 -3.87
N VAL A 65 13.94 0.90 -3.76
CA VAL A 65 12.64 0.50 -3.18
C VAL A 65 12.84 -0.32 -1.92
N MET A 66 12.24 0.13 -0.83
CA MET A 66 12.27 -0.56 0.44
C MET A 66 10.86 -0.97 0.84
N ARG A 67 10.67 -2.26 1.14
CA ARG A 67 9.42 -2.79 1.69
C ARG A 67 9.64 -3.14 3.16
N ARG A 68 8.71 -2.70 4.03
CA ARG A 68 8.79 -2.99 5.46
C ARG A 68 7.63 -3.86 5.91
N PHE A 69 7.94 -4.74 6.84
CA PHE A 69 7.00 -5.74 7.34
C PHE A 69 7.34 -6.09 8.79
N CYS A 70 6.38 -6.64 9.51
CA CYS A 70 6.65 -7.10 10.88
C CYS A 70 7.55 -8.33 10.86
N ALA A 71 8.68 -8.28 11.57
CA ALA A 71 9.61 -9.40 11.65
C ALA A 71 9.05 -10.59 12.46
N VAL A 72 8.01 -10.37 13.27
CA VAL A 72 7.40 -11.40 14.13
C VAL A 72 6.26 -12.11 13.43
N CYS A 73 5.28 -11.36 12.88
CA CYS A 73 4.09 -11.96 12.27
C CYS A 73 4.04 -11.87 10.75
N GLY A 74 4.96 -11.14 10.11
CA GLY A 74 5.09 -11.07 8.66
C GLY A 74 4.13 -10.11 7.97
N THR A 75 3.29 -9.36 8.67
CA THR A 75 2.39 -8.40 8.05
C THR A 75 3.16 -7.40 7.20
N SER A 76 2.84 -7.31 5.90
CA SER A 76 3.38 -6.27 5.01
C SER A 76 2.77 -4.91 5.36
N LEU A 77 3.61 -3.90 5.53
CA LEU A 77 3.17 -2.60 6.05
C LEU A 77 3.39 -1.48 5.05
N THR A 78 4.62 -1.28 4.56
CA THR A 78 4.93 -0.11 3.74
C THR A 78 5.79 -0.44 2.53
N TYR A 79 5.70 0.46 1.55
CA TYR A 79 6.54 0.51 0.35
C TYR A 79 7.06 1.94 0.23
N GLU A 80 8.36 2.10 0.16
CA GLU A 80 9.01 3.40 -0.04
C GLU A 80 9.86 3.36 -1.30
N GLY A 81 9.57 4.28 -2.22
CA GLY A 81 10.41 4.57 -3.38
C GLY A 81 11.20 5.87 -3.18
N ALA A 82 11.59 6.50 -4.29
CA ALA A 82 12.49 7.66 -4.28
C ALA A 82 11.78 9.02 -4.16
N LEU A 83 10.44 9.06 -4.04
CA LEU A 83 9.67 10.31 -4.19
C LEU A 83 9.37 11.04 -2.87
N GLY A 84 9.97 10.63 -1.74
CA GLY A 84 9.64 11.23 -0.45
C GLY A 84 8.22 10.91 0.03
N GLU A 85 7.67 9.82 -0.45
CA GLU A 85 6.34 9.31 -0.12
C GLU A 85 6.45 7.90 0.46
N VAL A 86 5.44 7.50 1.19
CA VAL A 86 5.30 6.12 1.65
C VAL A 86 3.91 5.60 1.28
N ASP A 87 3.89 4.41 0.68
CA ASP A 87 2.67 3.66 0.42
C ASP A 87 2.46 2.71 1.60
N VAL A 88 1.25 2.71 2.13
CA VAL A 88 0.87 1.92 3.30
C VAL A 88 -0.21 0.92 2.87
N THR A 89 -0.10 -0.31 3.33
CA THR A 89 -1.15 -1.31 3.08
C THR A 89 -2.45 -0.86 3.75
N THR A 90 -3.48 -0.60 2.95
CA THR A 90 -4.75 -0.07 3.47
C THR A 90 -5.37 -1.00 4.50
N CYS A 91 -5.26 -2.30 4.28
CA CYS A 91 -5.87 -3.30 5.18
C CYS A 91 -5.11 -3.47 6.50
N SER A 92 -3.94 -2.85 6.67
CA SER A 92 -3.26 -2.79 7.97
C SER A 92 -3.74 -1.63 8.86
N LEU A 93 -4.60 -0.75 8.35
CA LEU A 93 -5.26 0.26 9.16
C LEU A 93 -6.20 -0.38 10.19
N ASP A 94 -6.36 0.27 11.32
CA ASP A 94 -7.36 -0.13 12.33
C ASP A 94 -8.79 -0.01 11.78
N ASP A 95 -9.04 1.02 10.94
CA ASP A 95 -10.30 1.20 10.22
C ASP A 95 -10.03 1.32 8.72
N PRO A 96 -9.85 0.22 7.99
CA PRO A 96 -9.58 0.28 6.56
C PRO A 96 -10.77 0.81 5.74
N ALA A 97 -11.99 0.77 6.26
CA ALA A 97 -13.16 1.33 5.60
C ALA A 97 -13.10 2.86 5.47
N ALA A 98 -12.25 3.53 6.27
CA ALA A 98 -12.07 4.97 6.18
C ALA A 98 -11.29 5.42 4.94
N VAL A 99 -10.58 4.49 4.27
CA VAL A 99 -9.74 4.78 3.11
C VAL A 99 -10.09 3.81 1.98
N PRO A 100 -11.27 3.94 1.36
CA PRO A 100 -11.62 3.05 0.27
C PRO A 100 -10.75 3.31 -0.97
N PRO A 101 -10.42 2.28 -1.74
CA PRO A 101 -9.69 2.47 -3.00
C PRO A 101 -10.54 3.26 -3.99
N ARG A 102 -9.87 3.99 -4.88
CA ARG A 102 -10.51 4.80 -5.93
C ARG A 102 -10.28 4.25 -7.32
N ASP A 103 -9.34 3.34 -7.48
CA ASP A 103 -9.05 2.70 -8.75
C ASP A 103 -8.29 1.39 -8.56
N HIS A 104 -8.03 0.73 -9.68
CA HIS A 104 -7.13 -0.41 -9.79
C HIS A 104 -5.95 -0.04 -10.68
N THR A 105 -4.74 -0.43 -10.28
CA THR A 105 -3.52 -0.20 -11.05
C THR A 105 -2.84 -1.52 -11.39
N HIS A 106 -2.00 -1.49 -12.43
CA HIS A 106 -1.26 -2.67 -12.91
C HIS A 106 -2.17 -3.85 -13.25
N THR A 107 -3.35 -3.58 -13.81
CA THR A 107 -4.33 -4.62 -14.16
C THR A 107 -3.86 -5.50 -15.32
N ALA A 108 -2.82 -5.10 -16.06
CA ALA A 108 -2.18 -5.98 -17.04
C ALA A 108 -1.64 -7.27 -16.40
N ALA A 109 -1.30 -7.25 -15.12
CA ALA A 109 -0.82 -8.40 -14.35
C ALA A 109 -1.93 -9.07 -13.52
N GLN A 110 -3.17 -8.62 -13.63
CA GLN A 110 -4.32 -9.15 -12.89
C GLN A 110 -4.48 -10.65 -13.14
N LEU A 111 -4.75 -11.39 -12.06
CA LEU A 111 -5.02 -12.83 -12.16
C LEU A 111 -6.37 -13.06 -12.86
N PRO A 112 -6.45 -14.06 -13.75
CA PRO A 112 -7.70 -14.30 -14.50
C PRO A 112 -8.91 -14.65 -13.63
N TRP A 113 -8.68 -15.21 -12.44
CA TRP A 113 -9.75 -15.57 -11.51
C TRP A 113 -10.10 -14.47 -10.51
N ASP A 114 -9.34 -13.37 -10.49
CA ASP A 114 -9.62 -12.21 -9.64
C ASP A 114 -10.45 -11.21 -10.44
N ILE A 115 -11.76 -11.33 -10.35
CA ILE A 115 -12.71 -10.57 -11.14
C ILE A 115 -13.00 -9.23 -10.46
N ILE A 116 -12.67 -8.12 -11.14
CA ILE A 116 -13.01 -6.77 -10.70
C ILE A 116 -14.47 -6.50 -11.04
N GLY A 117 -15.28 -6.16 -10.05
CA GLY A 117 -16.72 -5.90 -10.23
C GLY A 117 -17.21 -4.67 -9.49
N ASP A 118 -16.32 -3.80 -9.02
CA ASP A 118 -16.65 -2.63 -8.20
C ASP A 118 -16.95 -1.35 -8.99
N GLY A 119 -16.78 -1.37 -10.32
CA GLY A 119 -17.03 -0.22 -11.19
C GLY A 119 -15.96 0.87 -11.11
N LEU A 120 -14.88 0.65 -10.37
CA LEU A 120 -13.79 1.62 -10.28
C LEU A 120 -12.96 1.66 -11.58
N PRO A 121 -12.34 2.80 -11.91
CA PRO A 121 -11.39 2.86 -13.02
C PRO A 121 -10.27 1.84 -12.85
N ALA A 122 -9.87 1.21 -13.95
CA ALA A 122 -8.81 0.23 -13.98
C ALA A 122 -7.75 0.63 -15.00
N TYR A 123 -6.50 0.67 -14.57
CA TYR A 123 -5.38 1.08 -15.40
C TYR A 123 -4.42 -0.09 -15.59
N PRO A 124 -4.01 -0.40 -16.86
CA PRO A 124 -3.10 -1.54 -17.11
C PRO A 124 -1.73 -1.35 -16.47
N GLN A 125 -1.31 -0.12 -16.29
CA GLN A 125 -0.06 0.28 -15.63
C GLN A 125 -0.37 1.14 -14.41
N GLY A 126 0.51 2.05 -14.04
CA GLY A 126 0.24 3.02 -12.99
C GLY A 126 -0.89 3.99 -13.38
N ARG A 127 -1.43 4.70 -12.39
CA ARG A 127 -2.44 5.74 -12.64
C ARG A 127 -1.83 6.80 -13.55
N PRO A 128 -2.49 7.20 -14.66
CA PRO A 128 -1.99 8.26 -15.50
C PRO A 128 -1.96 9.60 -14.76
N ALA A 129 -1.01 10.46 -15.13
CA ALA A 129 -0.97 11.82 -14.60
C ALA A 129 -2.28 12.55 -14.98
N PRO A 130 -2.78 13.48 -14.11
CA PRO A 130 -3.91 14.32 -14.49
C PRO A 130 -3.61 15.08 -15.78
N ALA A 131 -4.61 15.20 -16.66
CA ALA A 131 -4.46 16.02 -17.85
C ALA A 131 -4.17 17.46 -17.41
N GLU A 132 -3.20 18.10 -18.04
CA GLU A 132 -2.97 19.52 -17.84
C GLU A 132 -4.20 20.30 -18.33
N ALA A 133 -4.70 21.18 -17.47
CA ALA A 133 -5.83 22.02 -17.79
C ALA A 133 -5.44 23.14 -18.76
#